data_0fbc3513b0d0fa7411f7d3b078c40b60
#
_entry.id   0fbc3513b0d0fa7411f7d3b078c40b60
#
_cell.length_a   1.000
_cell.length_b   1.000
_cell.length_c   1.000
_cell.angle_alpha   90.00
_cell.angle_beta   90.00
_cell.angle_gamma   90.00
#
_symmetry.space_group_name_H-M   'P 1'
#
loop_
_entity.id
_entity.type
_entity.pdbx_description
1 polymer ?
#
loop_
_entity_poly.entity_id
_entity_poly.type
_entity_poly.pdbx_seq_one_letter_code
_entity_poly.pdbx_strand_id
1 'polypeptide(L)'
;MTSENGAVLAGSASALRADGRLLTKVGAWPVLVVWHEGRAYAVEDRCPHMGFPLHRGTCEAGLLTCHWHHARFDLASGSTLDRWADDTRPFDVAIRDDEVWVSPRASGDEVTRLQRRLREGLEDGLSLVIAKAVLGLIDAGAEPAARRISWPGGRS
;
A
#
# COMPACT_ATOMS: atom_id res chain seq x y z
N MET A 1 9.43 10.55 -17.75
CA MET A 1 10.84 10.18 -17.58
C MET A 1 10.94 9.19 -16.42
N THR A 2 11.52 8.06 -16.65
CA THR A 2 11.85 7.09 -15.61
C THR A 2 13.34 7.18 -15.31
N SER A 3 13.71 7.30 -14.03
CA SER A 3 15.11 7.20 -13.61
C SER A 3 15.56 5.73 -13.53
N GLU A 4 16.85 5.47 -13.40
CA GLU A 4 17.46 4.13 -13.43
C GLU A 4 16.89 3.09 -12.42
N ASN A 5 16.10 3.52 -11.45
CA ASN A 5 15.49 2.65 -10.42
C ASN A 5 13.94 2.53 -10.51
N GLY A 6 13.36 2.78 -11.70
CA GLY A 6 11.91 2.74 -11.86
C GLY A 6 11.15 3.90 -11.19
N ALA A 7 11.86 4.93 -10.73
CA ALA A 7 11.25 6.14 -10.21
C ALA A 7 10.64 6.99 -11.34
N VAL A 8 9.47 7.56 -11.08
CA VAL A 8 8.71 8.39 -12.01
C VAL A 8 8.58 9.79 -11.45
N LEU A 9 8.77 10.81 -12.32
CA LEU A 9 8.50 12.20 -11.98
C LEU A 9 6.96 12.41 -11.86
N ALA A 10 6.49 12.74 -10.68
CA ALA A 10 5.07 12.95 -10.40
C ALA A 10 4.62 14.40 -10.65
N GLY A 11 5.52 15.36 -10.49
CA GLY A 11 5.24 16.79 -10.64
C GLY A 11 6.22 17.64 -9.84
N SER A 12 5.88 18.92 -9.63
CA SER A 12 6.69 19.81 -8.80
C SER A 12 6.27 19.75 -7.32
N ALA A 13 7.24 19.95 -6.43
CA ALA A 13 6.97 20.02 -5.00
C ALA A 13 6.19 21.29 -4.62
N SER A 14 6.38 22.38 -5.38
CA SER A 14 5.60 23.60 -5.21
C SER A 14 4.11 23.37 -5.51
N ALA A 15 3.77 22.66 -6.59
CA ALA A 15 2.40 22.26 -6.90
C ALA A 15 1.83 21.31 -5.83
N LEU A 16 2.60 20.31 -5.41
CA LEU A 16 2.18 19.39 -4.35
C LEU A 16 1.84 20.12 -3.05
N ARG A 17 2.65 21.12 -2.66
CA ARG A 17 2.39 21.91 -1.45
C ARG A 17 1.17 22.82 -1.60
N ALA A 18 0.94 23.38 -2.79
CA ALA A 18 -0.19 24.24 -3.08
C ALA A 18 -1.52 23.50 -3.11
N ASP A 19 -1.54 22.36 -3.83
CA ASP A 19 -2.76 21.58 -4.08
C ASP A 19 -2.99 20.48 -3.02
N GLY A 20 -1.95 20.15 -2.25
CA GLY A 20 -1.97 19.08 -1.25
C GLY A 20 -1.87 17.67 -1.83
N ARG A 21 -2.04 17.51 -3.13
CA ARG A 21 -2.06 16.20 -3.83
C ARG A 21 -1.51 16.29 -5.24
N LEU A 22 -0.89 15.19 -5.68
CA LEU A 22 -0.56 14.94 -7.09
C LEU A 22 -1.01 13.52 -7.46
N LEU A 23 -1.39 13.34 -8.71
CA LEU A 23 -1.69 12.02 -9.28
C LEU A 23 -0.62 11.67 -10.29
N THR A 24 -0.13 10.44 -10.23
CA THR A 24 0.84 9.90 -11.18
C THR A 24 0.59 8.42 -11.44
N LYS A 25 1.46 7.80 -12.21
CA LYS A 25 1.40 6.38 -12.49
C LYS A 25 2.81 5.78 -12.43
N VAL A 26 2.99 4.75 -11.62
CA VAL A 26 4.24 4.00 -11.50
C VAL A 26 4.00 2.60 -12.07
N GLY A 27 4.54 2.33 -13.26
CA GLY A 27 4.21 1.12 -14.00
C GLY A 27 2.70 1.03 -14.30
N ALA A 28 2.05 -0.04 -13.87
CA ALA A 28 0.61 -0.23 -14.00
C ALA A 28 -0.22 0.41 -12.88
N TRP A 29 0.42 0.93 -11.83
CA TRP A 29 -0.24 1.39 -10.60
C TRP A 29 -0.58 2.88 -10.67
N PRO A 30 -1.85 3.28 -10.53
CA PRO A 30 -2.21 4.66 -10.28
C PRO A 30 -1.74 5.03 -8.86
N VAL A 31 -1.09 6.16 -8.71
CA VAL A 31 -0.50 6.59 -7.44
C VAL A 31 -0.98 7.98 -7.06
N LEU A 32 -1.41 8.09 -5.81
CA LEU A 32 -1.72 9.34 -5.13
C LEU A 32 -0.53 9.76 -4.28
N VAL A 33 -0.01 10.96 -4.53
CA VAL A 33 0.96 11.62 -3.66
C VAL A 33 0.23 12.65 -2.82
N VAL A 34 0.45 12.65 -1.51
CA VAL A 34 -0.19 13.55 -0.55
C VAL A 34 0.88 14.35 0.18
N TRP A 35 0.68 15.66 0.28
CA TRP A 35 1.44 16.52 1.18
C TRP A 35 0.72 16.62 2.52
N HIS A 36 1.39 16.20 3.58
CA HIS A 36 0.82 16.23 4.94
C HIS A 36 1.89 16.51 5.98
N GLU A 37 1.66 17.50 6.83
CA GLU A 37 2.56 17.91 7.92
C GLU A 37 4.04 18.03 7.53
N GLY A 38 4.31 18.70 6.41
CA GLY A 38 5.67 18.96 5.96
C GLY A 38 6.35 17.79 5.25
N ARG A 39 5.62 16.70 4.94
CA ARG A 39 6.12 15.51 4.25
C ARG A 39 5.25 15.09 3.08
N ALA A 40 5.88 14.44 2.11
CA ALA A 40 5.19 13.80 1.01
C ALA A 40 5.08 12.29 1.28
N TYR A 41 3.90 11.75 1.02
CA TYR A 41 3.60 10.32 1.09
C TYR A 41 2.99 9.87 -0.22
N ALA A 42 3.18 8.62 -0.59
CA ALA A 42 2.55 8.07 -1.80
C ALA A 42 1.97 6.68 -1.53
N VAL A 43 0.74 6.49 -2.00
CA VAL A 43 0.02 5.22 -1.93
C VAL A 43 -0.66 4.94 -3.26
N GLU A 44 -1.03 3.69 -3.50
CA GLU A 44 -1.87 3.35 -4.65
C GLU A 44 -3.19 4.12 -4.59
N ASP A 45 -3.56 4.78 -5.69
CA ASP A 45 -4.80 5.56 -5.80
C ASP A 45 -6.02 4.68 -6.08
N ARG A 46 -6.08 3.57 -5.36
CA ARG A 46 -7.18 2.62 -5.46
C ARG A 46 -7.43 1.99 -4.10
N CYS A 47 -8.65 2.17 -3.58
CA CYS A 47 -9.02 1.52 -2.32
C CYS A 47 -8.96 -0.01 -2.48
N PRO A 48 -8.16 -0.71 -1.68
CA PRO A 48 -8.03 -2.17 -1.80
C PRO A 48 -9.31 -2.93 -1.44
N HIS A 49 -10.27 -2.27 -0.80
CA HIS A 49 -11.57 -2.86 -0.52
C HIS A 49 -12.37 -3.12 -1.81
N MET A 50 -12.69 -2.06 -2.58
CA MET A 50 -13.51 -2.17 -3.80
C MET A 50 -13.06 -1.26 -4.95
N GLY A 51 -11.85 -0.72 -4.91
CA GLY A 51 -11.27 0.00 -6.04
C GLY A 51 -11.66 1.48 -6.16
N PHE A 52 -12.29 2.08 -5.15
CA PHE A 52 -12.62 3.51 -5.18
C PHE A 52 -11.34 4.37 -5.20
N PRO A 53 -11.30 5.48 -6.00
CA PRO A 53 -10.13 6.33 -6.06
C PRO A 53 -9.86 7.03 -4.72
N LEU A 54 -8.69 6.80 -4.12
CA LEU A 54 -8.34 7.35 -2.81
C LEU A 54 -8.08 8.86 -2.85
N HIS A 55 -7.73 9.43 -4.03
CA HIS A 55 -7.61 10.88 -4.17
C HIS A 55 -8.92 11.65 -3.91
N ARG A 56 -10.08 10.97 -3.96
CA ARG A 56 -11.38 11.54 -3.59
C ARG A 56 -11.69 11.44 -2.09
N GLY A 57 -10.85 10.76 -1.35
CA GLY A 57 -10.96 10.65 0.11
C GLY A 57 -10.46 11.89 0.84
N THR A 58 -10.50 11.87 2.16
CA THR A 58 -9.93 12.90 3.03
C THR A 58 -8.65 12.40 3.69
N CYS A 59 -7.72 13.35 3.89
CA CYS A 59 -6.51 13.10 4.66
C CYS A 59 -6.52 13.98 5.89
N GLU A 60 -6.50 13.37 7.06
CA GLU A 60 -6.52 14.06 8.35
C GLU A 60 -5.69 13.27 9.37
N ALA A 61 -4.87 13.97 10.15
CA ALA A 61 -4.00 13.38 11.18
C ALA A 61 -3.17 12.16 10.67
N GLY A 62 -2.67 12.22 9.43
CA GLY A 62 -1.88 11.14 8.83
C GLY A 62 -2.69 9.95 8.34
N LEU A 63 -4.03 10.03 8.39
CA LEU A 63 -4.93 8.98 7.93
C LEU A 63 -5.62 9.41 6.63
N LEU A 64 -5.61 8.52 5.65
CA LEU A 64 -6.36 8.65 4.41
C LEU A 64 -7.64 7.83 4.52
N THR A 65 -8.80 8.50 4.42
CA THR A 65 -10.12 7.85 4.54
C THR A 65 -10.79 7.77 3.18
N CYS A 66 -11.14 6.57 2.75
CA CYS A 66 -11.93 6.33 1.55
C CYS A 66 -13.39 6.79 1.78
N HIS A 67 -13.94 7.59 0.87
CA HIS A 67 -15.32 8.11 1.03
C HIS A 67 -16.40 7.11 0.67
N TRP A 68 -16.06 5.97 0.06
CA TRP A 68 -17.11 5.01 -0.31
C TRP A 68 -17.58 4.17 0.87
N HIS A 69 -16.64 3.47 1.55
CA HIS A 69 -16.98 2.61 2.71
C HIS A 69 -16.23 3.02 3.99
N HIS A 70 -15.53 4.16 3.96
CA HIS A 70 -14.81 4.75 5.09
C HIS A 70 -13.63 3.91 5.61
N ALA A 71 -13.02 3.09 4.75
CA ALA A 71 -11.76 2.43 5.07
C ALA A 71 -10.66 3.47 5.30
N ARG A 72 -9.87 3.28 6.35
CA ARG A 72 -8.84 4.22 6.80
C ARG A 72 -7.47 3.59 6.67
N PHE A 73 -6.54 4.34 6.12
CA PHE A 73 -5.17 3.90 5.84
C PHE A 73 -4.16 4.87 6.42
N ASP A 74 -3.13 4.34 7.07
CA ASP A 74 -1.97 5.14 7.47
C ASP A 74 -1.17 5.56 6.23
N LEU A 75 -0.93 6.86 6.06
CA LEU A 75 -0.22 7.40 4.89
C LEU A 75 1.21 6.89 4.77
N ALA A 76 1.90 6.70 5.88
CA ALA A 76 3.31 6.34 5.87
C ALA A 76 3.54 4.88 5.49
N SER A 77 2.71 3.97 5.99
CA SER A 77 2.85 2.53 5.80
C SER A 77 1.88 1.91 4.80
N GLY A 78 0.77 2.61 4.49
CA GLY A 78 -0.34 2.05 3.74
C GLY A 78 -1.19 1.04 4.54
N SER A 79 -0.86 0.82 5.81
CA SER A 79 -1.59 -0.13 6.64
C SER A 79 -3.01 0.33 6.92
N THR A 80 -3.97 -0.58 6.80
CA THR A 80 -5.35 -0.29 7.17
C THR A 80 -5.56 -0.31 8.69
N LEU A 81 -6.41 0.58 9.18
CA LEU A 81 -6.88 0.57 10.56
C LEU A 81 -8.15 -0.29 10.71
N ASP A 82 -8.78 -0.61 9.60
CA ASP A 82 -10.03 -1.35 9.56
C ASP A 82 -9.79 -2.81 9.15
N ARG A 83 -10.08 -3.75 10.04
CA ARG A 83 -9.77 -5.19 9.86
C ARG A 83 -10.41 -5.80 8.63
N TRP A 84 -11.56 -5.29 8.23
CA TRP A 84 -12.32 -5.76 7.07
C TRP A 84 -11.78 -5.27 5.72
N ALA A 85 -10.91 -4.25 5.71
CA ALA A 85 -10.20 -3.77 4.54
C ALA A 85 -8.78 -4.36 4.47
N ASP A 86 -8.17 -4.35 3.30
CA ASP A 86 -6.76 -4.71 3.12
C ASP A 86 -5.87 -3.47 3.14
N ASP A 87 -4.55 -3.65 3.30
CA ASP A 87 -3.60 -2.54 3.22
C ASP A 87 -3.54 -1.98 1.80
N THR A 88 -3.40 -0.65 1.67
CA THR A 88 -3.05 -0.04 0.39
C THR A 88 -1.54 -0.13 0.15
N ARG A 89 -1.13 -0.16 -1.11
CA ARG A 89 0.29 -0.24 -1.49
C ARG A 89 0.98 1.10 -1.25
N PRO A 90 2.02 1.18 -0.40
CA PRO A 90 2.83 2.38 -0.26
C PRO A 90 3.92 2.44 -1.32
N PHE A 91 4.33 3.66 -1.67
CA PHE A 91 5.45 3.97 -2.55
C PHE A 91 6.45 4.86 -1.83
N ASP A 92 7.70 4.86 -2.28
CA ASP A 92 8.70 5.77 -1.77
C ASP A 92 8.65 7.09 -2.54
N VAL A 93 8.82 8.20 -1.82
CA VAL A 93 8.81 9.56 -2.37
C VAL A 93 10.12 10.25 -2.05
N ALA A 94 10.72 10.87 -3.06
CA ALA A 94 11.87 11.75 -2.91
C ALA A 94 11.57 13.11 -3.55
N ILE A 95 11.95 14.18 -2.87
CA ILE A 95 11.87 15.54 -3.41
C ILE A 95 13.31 16.02 -3.65
N ARG A 96 13.59 16.44 -4.88
CA ARG A 96 14.89 16.96 -5.31
C ARG A 96 14.66 18.14 -6.26
N ASP A 97 15.27 19.29 -5.96
CA ASP A 97 15.22 20.49 -6.81
C ASP A 97 13.79 20.88 -7.30
N ASP A 98 12.83 20.89 -6.40
CA ASP A 98 11.40 21.09 -6.66
C ASP A 98 10.70 19.97 -7.47
N GLU A 99 11.36 18.85 -7.71
CA GLU A 99 10.78 17.69 -8.38
C GLU A 99 10.36 16.61 -7.39
N VAL A 100 9.16 16.06 -7.58
CA VAL A 100 8.62 14.95 -6.77
C VAL A 100 8.79 13.65 -7.55
N TRP A 101 9.64 12.77 -7.05
CA TRP A 101 9.92 11.46 -7.62
C TRP A 101 9.26 10.37 -6.80
N VAL A 102 8.59 9.44 -7.47
CA VAL A 102 7.89 8.31 -6.84
C VAL A 102 8.45 7.00 -7.40
N SER A 103 8.78 6.08 -6.51
CA SER A 103 9.32 4.76 -6.86
C SER A 103 8.61 3.64 -6.11
N PRO A 104 8.61 2.41 -6.67
CA PRO A 104 8.15 1.24 -5.92
C PRO A 104 8.97 1.06 -4.64
N ARG A 105 8.32 0.70 -3.55
CA ARG A 105 9.01 0.30 -2.32
C ARG A 105 9.67 -1.06 -2.50
N ALA A 106 10.80 -1.30 -1.84
CA ALA A 106 11.57 -2.54 -1.98
C ALA A 106 10.74 -3.80 -1.67
N SER A 107 10.92 -4.84 -2.48
CA SER A 107 10.11 -6.07 -2.44
C SER A 107 10.16 -6.83 -1.10
N GLY A 108 11.26 -6.71 -0.34
CA GLY A 108 11.39 -7.36 0.97
C GLY A 108 10.36 -6.87 1.99
N ASP A 109 10.07 -5.58 1.99
CA ASP A 109 9.07 -4.99 2.88
C ASP A 109 7.65 -5.45 2.52
N GLU A 110 7.38 -5.68 1.23
CA GLU A 110 6.09 -6.15 0.76
C GLU A 110 5.79 -7.58 1.19
N VAL A 111 6.75 -8.49 1.06
CA VAL A 111 6.58 -9.89 1.49
C VAL A 111 6.29 -9.95 3.00
N THR A 112 7.04 -9.21 3.80
CA THR A 112 6.83 -9.15 5.25
C THR A 112 5.45 -8.60 5.58
N ARG A 113 5.01 -7.56 4.88
CA ARG A 113 3.67 -6.98 5.04
C ARG A 113 2.57 -8.00 4.70
N LEU A 114 2.70 -8.69 3.58
CA LEU A 114 1.71 -9.69 3.13
C LEU A 114 1.65 -10.90 4.06
N GLN A 115 2.78 -11.35 4.60
CA GLN A 115 2.82 -12.42 5.60
C GLN A 115 2.11 -12.01 6.90
N ARG A 116 2.29 -10.77 7.34
CA ARG A 116 1.56 -10.24 8.49
C ARG A 116 0.06 -10.20 8.21
N ARG A 117 -0.36 -9.67 7.04
CA ARG A 117 -1.78 -9.62 6.65
C ARG A 117 -2.42 -11.00 6.52
N LEU A 118 -1.67 -11.97 6.01
CA LEU A 118 -2.15 -13.35 5.95
C LEU A 118 -2.43 -13.91 7.35
N ARG A 119 -1.54 -13.67 8.30
CA ARG A 119 -1.71 -14.10 9.70
C ARG A 119 -2.92 -13.46 10.33
N GLU A 120 -3.05 -12.13 10.23
CA GLU A 120 -4.19 -11.38 10.75
C GLU A 120 -5.51 -11.87 10.14
N GLY A 121 -5.54 -12.07 8.81
CA GLY A 121 -6.71 -12.60 8.11
C GLY A 121 -7.12 -13.99 8.59
N LEU A 122 -6.15 -14.87 8.85
CA LEU A 122 -6.41 -16.21 9.39
C LEU A 122 -6.91 -16.16 10.83
N GLU A 123 -6.34 -15.31 11.68
CA GLU A 123 -6.77 -15.14 13.07
C GLU A 123 -8.19 -14.57 13.18
N ASP A 124 -8.54 -13.63 12.30
CA ASP A 124 -9.83 -12.94 12.30
C ASP A 124 -10.88 -13.60 11.37
N GLY A 125 -10.52 -14.64 10.61
CA GLY A 125 -11.42 -15.34 9.68
C GLY A 125 -11.84 -14.50 8.46
N LEU A 126 -10.99 -13.57 8.01
CA LEU A 126 -11.29 -12.62 6.95
C LEU A 126 -10.89 -13.17 5.56
N SER A 127 -11.77 -13.92 4.93
CA SER A 127 -11.52 -14.62 3.66
C SER A 127 -10.96 -13.73 2.55
N LEU A 128 -11.44 -12.49 2.41
CA LEU A 128 -10.96 -11.56 1.39
C LEU A 128 -9.51 -11.12 1.67
N VAL A 129 -9.18 -10.85 2.92
CA VAL A 129 -7.81 -10.47 3.34
C VAL A 129 -6.85 -11.64 3.10
N ILE A 130 -7.26 -12.87 3.46
CA ILE A 130 -6.50 -14.09 3.22
C ILE A 130 -6.22 -14.26 1.72
N ALA A 131 -7.27 -14.20 0.88
CA ALA A 131 -7.13 -14.37 -0.55
C ALA A 131 -6.18 -13.35 -1.19
N LYS A 132 -6.31 -12.07 -0.83
CA LYS A 132 -5.44 -11.00 -1.33
C LYS A 132 -4.00 -11.17 -0.86
N ALA A 133 -3.77 -11.54 0.40
CA ALA A 133 -2.43 -11.77 0.93
C ALA A 133 -1.75 -12.97 0.24
N VAL A 134 -2.48 -14.06 0.01
CA VAL A 134 -1.96 -15.24 -0.71
C VAL A 134 -1.60 -14.90 -2.15
N LEU A 135 -2.50 -14.24 -2.89
CA LEU A 135 -2.24 -13.82 -4.27
C LEU A 135 -1.03 -12.87 -4.34
N GLY A 136 -0.96 -11.89 -3.45
CA GLY A 136 0.18 -10.97 -3.40
C GLY A 136 1.51 -11.68 -3.08
N LEU A 137 1.52 -12.68 -2.20
CA LEU A 137 2.71 -13.49 -1.91
C LEU A 137 3.15 -14.32 -3.12
N ILE A 138 2.21 -14.89 -3.87
CA ILE A 138 2.50 -15.61 -5.12
C ILE A 138 3.10 -14.66 -6.15
N ASP A 139 2.51 -13.49 -6.36
CA ASP A 139 2.99 -12.48 -7.31
C ASP A 139 4.38 -11.93 -6.92
N ALA A 140 4.66 -11.85 -5.63
CA ALA A 140 5.98 -11.46 -5.12
C ALA A 140 7.03 -12.59 -5.21
N GLY A 141 6.66 -13.77 -5.71
CA GLY A 141 7.55 -14.93 -5.82
C GLY A 141 7.97 -15.50 -4.45
N ALA A 142 7.20 -15.22 -3.39
CA ALA A 142 7.46 -15.78 -2.09
C ALA A 142 7.12 -17.27 -2.11
N GLU A 143 8.13 -18.12 -1.90
CA GLU A 143 7.90 -19.53 -1.68
C GLU A 143 7.02 -19.70 -0.43
N PRO A 144 5.90 -20.46 -0.51
CA PRO A 144 5.16 -20.82 0.68
C PRO A 144 6.13 -21.61 1.57
N ALA A 145 6.53 -21.04 2.67
CA ALA A 145 7.29 -21.76 3.68
C ALA A 145 6.41 -22.94 4.11
N ALA A 146 6.68 -24.12 3.55
CA ALA A 146 6.08 -25.36 3.97
C ALA A 146 6.56 -25.68 5.39
N ARG A 147 6.03 -24.95 6.37
CA ARG A 147 6.08 -25.43 7.73
C ARG A 147 5.27 -26.70 7.72
N ARG A 148 5.96 -27.82 7.87
CA ARG A 148 5.33 -29.09 8.23
C ARG A 148 4.45 -28.79 9.44
N ILE A 149 3.15 -28.72 9.21
CA ILE A 149 2.18 -28.78 10.28
C ILE A 149 2.26 -30.24 10.74
N SER A 150 3.07 -30.47 11.77
CA SER A 150 3.04 -31.73 12.48
C SER A 150 1.76 -31.74 13.30
N TRP A 151 0.76 -32.45 12.83
CA TRP A 151 -0.43 -32.75 13.60
C TRP A 151 -0.03 -33.59 14.80
N PRO A 152 -0.26 -33.15 16.05
CA PRO A 152 -0.12 -34.03 17.19
C PRO A 152 -1.31 -34.97 17.21
N GLY A 153 -1.16 -36.20 16.79
CA GLY A 153 -2.22 -37.22 16.94
C GLY A 153 -2.43 -38.15 15.76
N GLY A 154 -1.38 -38.72 15.20
CA GLY A 154 -1.50 -40.01 14.51
C GLY A 154 -1.28 -41.11 15.52
N ARG A 155 -2.32 -41.67 16.14
CA ARG A 155 -2.26 -42.96 16.79
C ARG A 155 -2.45 -44.03 15.72
N SER A 156 -1.45 -44.92 15.62
CA SER A 156 -1.51 -46.24 14.96
C SER A 156 -2.64 -47.10 15.46
#